data_dc1c7e816fb5bfbcc94dd3ac94195f31
#
_entry.id   dc1c7e816fb5bfbcc94dd3ac94195f31
#
_cell.length_a   1.000
_cell.length_b   1.000
_cell.length_c   1.000
_cell.angle_alpha   90.00
_cell.angle_beta   90.00
_cell.angle_gamma   90.00
#
_symmetry.space_group_name_H-M   'P 1'
#
loop_
_entity.id
_entity.type
_entity.pdbx_description
1 polymer ?
#
loop_
_entity_poly.entity_id
_entity_poly.type
_entity_poly.pdbx_seq_one_letter_code
_entity_poly.pdbx_strand_id
1 'polypeptide(L)'
;MNNATKTAKSESCRQLLIEALREALRPLRMRWFLGFAVLLTLAFGWPLGLLAVHAENSSMHSHILLIPLIVLYLIRTQWAELPRDYSGSARWAALPIVCGGAALTAAVVASGGQSFVTLSHNDYLALMAFSYVCFLWSGGFLFLGKHWMGKAAFPVGFLVFLVPLPDGAVHWAENWLVLGSAEVTHLFFSISGTPVYRDGMVFQIPGIVLQVAQECSGIRSSWVLFITSLLASYLFLRSPWHRVALVAVVIPLGILRNGFRILVIGLLCVHVGPEMIDSMIHHRGGPFF
;
A
#
# COMPACT_ATOMS: atom_id res chain seq x y z
N MET A 1 61.34 18.10 6.30
CA MET A 1 60.07 18.57 6.89
C MET A 1 59.11 19.29 5.91
N ASN A 2 59.51 19.61 4.66
CA ASN A 2 58.69 20.44 3.75
C ASN A 2 57.70 19.71 2.85
N ASN A 3 57.79 18.38 2.67
CA ASN A 3 56.87 17.66 1.77
C ASN A 3 55.55 17.23 2.43
N ALA A 4 55.56 16.88 3.71
CA ALA A 4 54.36 16.46 4.47
C ALA A 4 53.36 17.62 4.65
N THR A 5 53.87 18.82 4.89
CA THR A 5 53.04 20.05 5.00
C THR A 5 52.43 20.50 3.69
N LYS A 6 53.08 20.25 2.55
CA LYS A 6 52.56 20.56 1.20
C LYS A 6 51.45 19.58 0.79
N THR A 7 51.56 18.28 1.11
CA THR A 7 50.55 17.24 0.86
C THR A 7 49.31 17.49 1.70
N ALA A 8 49.44 17.78 2.99
CA ALA A 8 48.32 18.06 3.89
C ALA A 8 47.54 19.33 3.46
N LYS A 9 48.23 20.36 2.99
CA LYS A 9 47.60 21.59 2.50
C LYS A 9 46.88 21.37 1.14
N SER A 10 47.42 20.51 0.29
CA SER A 10 46.78 20.09 -0.98
C SER A 10 45.53 19.27 -0.77
N GLU A 11 45.54 18.34 0.20
CA GLU A 11 44.37 17.52 0.55
C GLU A 11 43.28 18.38 1.18
N SER A 12 43.61 19.32 2.06
CA SER A 12 42.64 20.24 2.67
C SER A 12 42.00 21.14 1.60
N CYS A 13 42.76 21.66 0.63
CA CYS A 13 42.25 22.49 -0.46
C CYS A 13 41.32 21.67 -1.39
N ARG A 14 41.67 20.42 -1.66
CA ARG A 14 40.85 19.49 -2.44
C ARG A 14 39.53 19.15 -1.74
N GLN A 15 39.55 18.96 -0.44
CA GLN A 15 38.34 18.71 0.37
C GLN A 15 37.42 19.92 0.38
N LEU A 16 37.94 21.14 0.58
CA LEU A 16 37.18 22.39 0.51
C LEU A 16 36.56 22.62 -0.87
N LEU A 17 37.28 22.30 -1.94
CA LEU A 17 36.76 22.41 -3.30
C LEU A 17 35.62 21.42 -3.57
N ILE A 18 35.75 20.18 -3.07
CA ILE A 18 34.72 19.15 -3.18
C ILE A 18 33.46 19.55 -2.39
N GLU A 19 33.62 20.13 -1.20
CA GLU A 19 32.50 20.62 -0.39
C GLU A 19 31.80 21.81 -1.07
N ALA A 20 32.54 22.78 -1.58
CA ALA A 20 31.99 23.91 -2.30
C ALA A 20 31.22 23.49 -3.59
N LEU A 21 31.77 22.52 -4.34
CA LEU A 21 31.11 21.93 -5.50
C LEU A 21 29.84 21.18 -5.12
N ARG A 22 29.87 20.43 -4.01
CA ARG A 22 28.68 19.76 -3.47
C ARG A 22 27.59 20.78 -3.08
N GLU A 23 27.95 21.86 -2.43
CA GLU A 23 26.99 22.93 -2.09
C GLU A 23 26.38 23.60 -3.31
N ALA A 24 27.17 23.93 -4.30
CA ALA A 24 26.68 24.53 -5.54
C ALA A 24 25.78 23.60 -6.35
N LEU A 25 26.00 22.28 -6.29
CA LEU A 25 25.21 21.28 -7.01
C LEU A 25 23.94 20.84 -6.26
N ARG A 26 23.79 21.17 -4.99
CA ARG A 26 22.62 20.79 -4.16
C ARG A 26 21.27 21.20 -4.78
N PRO A 27 21.02 22.50 -5.07
CA PRO A 27 19.75 22.92 -5.66
C PRO A 27 19.52 22.32 -7.05
N LEU A 28 20.60 22.04 -7.78
CA LEU A 28 20.54 21.48 -9.11
C LEU A 28 20.08 20.02 -9.12
N ARG A 29 20.56 19.19 -8.20
CA ARG A 29 20.15 17.77 -8.11
C ARG A 29 18.67 17.61 -7.74
N MET A 30 18.17 18.42 -6.83
CA MET A 30 16.74 18.44 -6.51
C MET A 30 15.90 18.86 -7.71
N ARG A 31 16.35 19.89 -8.46
CA ARG A 31 15.68 20.31 -9.69
C ARG A 31 15.68 19.22 -10.76
N TRP A 32 16.80 18.52 -10.93
CA TRP A 32 16.88 17.38 -11.84
C TRP A 32 15.95 16.22 -11.42
N PHE A 33 15.86 15.93 -10.12
CA PHE A 33 14.90 14.95 -9.62
C PHE A 33 13.45 15.36 -9.89
N LEU A 34 13.09 16.62 -9.61
CA LEU A 34 11.75 17.13 -9.91
C LEU A 34 11.45 17.11 -11.41
N GLY A 35 12.39 17.53 -12.25
CA GLY A 35 12.25 17.42 -13.70
C GLY A 35 12.06 15.99 -14.18
N PHE A 36 12.85 15.05 -13.64
CA PHE A 36 12.70 13.63 -13.91
C PHE A 36 11.33 13.11 -13.46
N ALA A 37 10.88 13.45 -12.23
CA ALA A 37 9.59 13.03 -11.72
C ALA A 37 8.42 13.54 -12.58
N VAL A 38 8.50 14.80 -13.03
CA VAL A 38 7.49 15.37 -13.96
C VAL A 38 7.51 14.64 -15.30
N LEU A 39 8.67 14.45 -15.91
CA LEU A 39 8.79 13.73 -17.18
C LEU A 39 8.28 12.27 -17.06
N LEU A 40 8.63 11.59 -15.97
CA LEU A 40 8.15 10.25 -15.70
C LEU A 40 6.61 10.22 -15.55
N THR A 41 6.04 11.18 -14.81
CA THR A 41 4.58 11.28 -14.64
C THR A 41 3.88 11.56 -15.98
N LEU A 42 4.46 12.39 -16.83
CA LEU A 42 3.95 12.63 -18.18
C LEU A 42 4.05 11.39 -19.07
N ALA A 43 5.16 10.65 -19.01
CA ALA A 43 5.35 9.40 -19.76
C ALA A 43 4.35 8.32 -19.33
N PHE A 44 4.02 8.26 -18.04
CA PHE A 44 3.01 7.36 -17.49
C PHE A 44 1.61 7.99 -17.43
N GLY A 45 1.40 9.15 -18.04
CA GLY A 45 0.15 9.91 -17.95
C GLY A 45 -1.09 9.12 -18.32
N TRP A 46 -1.03 8.33 -19.39
CA TRP A 46 -2.14 7.48 -19.81
C TRP A 46 -2.49 6.38 -18.78
N PRO A 47 -1.56 5.48 -18.37
CA PRO A 47 -1.87 4.47 -17.35
C PRO A 47 -2.22 5.07 -15.99
N LEU A 48 -1.64 6.20 -15.58
CA LEU A 48 -2.01 6.88 -14.34
C LEU A 48 -3.42 7.50 -14.44
N GLY A 49 -3.82 7.99 -15.61
CA GLY A 49 -5.18 8.45 -15.85
C GLY A 49 -6.20 7.32 -15.75
N LEU A 50 -5.91 6.17 -16.37
CA LEU A 50 -6.74 4.96 -16.23
C LEU A 50 -6.81 4.49 -14.79
N LEU A 51 -5.69 4.52 -14.06
CA LEU A 51 -5.63 4.19 -12.63
C LEU A 51 -6.52 5.11 -11.79
N ALA A 52 -6.52 6.40 -12.08
CA ALA A 52 -7.37 7.37 -11.37
C ALA A 52 -8.86 7.08 -11.59
N VAL A 53 -9.27 6.82 -12.84
CA VAL A 53 -10.64 6.44 -13.17
C VAL A 53 -11.02 5.10 -12.53
N HIS A 54 -10.11 4.12 -12.53
CA HIS A 54 -10.31 2.83 -11.85
C HIS A 54 -10.49 3.01 -10.34
N ALA A 55 -9.67 3.85 -9.72
CA ALA A 55 -9.74 4.15 -8.28
C ALA A 55 -11.04 4.87 -7.88
N GLU A 56 -11.56 5.75 -8.74
CA GLU A 56 -12.83 6.45 -8.52
C GLU A 56 -14.02 5.47 -8.58
N ASN A 57 -14.00 4.53 -9.51
CA ASN A 57 -15.07 3.56 -9.70
C ASN A 57 -14.97 2.33 -8.79
N SER A 58 -13.82 2.13 -8.11
CA SER A 58 -13.58 0.99 -7.23
C SER A 58 -13.59 1.40 -5.77
N SER A 59 -14.54 0.90 -5.01
CA SER A 59 -14.61 1.13 -3.56
C SER A 59 -13.40 0.58 -2.79
N MET A 60 -12.69 -0.40 -3.36
CA MET A 60 -11.48 -0.97 -2.75
C MET A 60 -10.26 -0.10 -2.99
N HIS A 61 -10.15 0.55 -4.15
CA HIS A 61 -8.97 1.27 -4.59
C HIS A 61 -9.07 2.80 -4.45
N SER A 62 -10.17 3.32 -3.89
CA SER A 62 -10.40 4.77 -3.73
C SER A 62 -9.30 5.51 -2.96
N HIS A 63 -8.58 4.82 -2.05
CA HIS A 63 -7.45 5.36 -1.30
C HIS A 63 -6.28 5.78 -2.20
N ILE A 64 -6.12 5.18 -3.39
CA ILE A 64 -5.02 5.44 -4.33
C ILE A 64 -4.91 6.94 -4.66
N LEU A 65 -6.04 7.63 -4.83
CA LEU A 65 -6.07 9.06 -5.15
C LEU A 65 -5.48 9.94 -4.04
N LEU A 66 -5.52 9.47 -2.79
CA LEU A 66 -5.00 10.21 -1.64
C LEU A 66 -3.50 9.97 -1.40
N ILE A 67 -2.94 8.87 -1.90
CA ILE A 67 -1.55 8.48 -1.62
C ILE A 67 -0.54 9.56 -2.01
N PRO A 68 -0.59 10.19 -3.22
CA PRO A 68 0.37 11.23 -3.57
C PRO A 68 0.30 12.44 -2.63
N LEU A 69 -0.91 12.83 -2.20
CA LEU A 69 -1.12 13.94 -1.27
C LEU A 69 -0.57 13.63 0.12
N ILE A 70 -0.81 12.42 0.61
CA ILE A 70 -0.28 11.94 1.90
C ILE A 70 1.25 11.93 1.87
N VAL A 71 1.86 11.39 0.80
CA VAL A 71 3.32 11.35 0.65
C VAL A 71 3.92 12.74 0.60
N LEU A 72 3.33 13.66 -0.15
CA LEU A 72 3.74 15.06 -0.18
C LEU A 72 3.65 15.71 1.21
N TYR A 73 2.56 15.50 1.93
CA TYR A 73 2.39 15.97 3.30
C TYR A 73 3.47 15.42 4.23
N LEU A 74 3.73 14.11 4.19
CA LEU A 74 4.77 13.45 5.01
C LEU A 74 6.17 13.97 4.71
N ILE A 75 6.52 14.16 3.43
CA ILE A 75 7.80 14.76 3.04
C ILE A 75 7.89 16.20 3.55
N ARG A 76 6.80 16.96 3.45
CA ARG A 76 6.76 18.36 3.90
C ARG A 76 6.95 18.47 5.41
N THR A 77 6.32 17.60 6.19
CA THR A 77 6.46 17.63 7.66
C THR A 77 7.87 17.28 8.13
N GLN A 78 8.59 16.44 7.39
CA GLN A 78 9.95 16.02 7.71
C GLN A 78 11.03 16.83 6.98
N TRP A 79 10.63 17.86 6.21
CA TRP A 79 11.55 18.58 5.33
C TRP A 79 12.78 19.15 6.04
N ALA A 80 12.61 19.59 7.29
CA ALA A 80 13.71 20.14 8.10
C ALA A 80 14.72 19.07 8.54
N GLU A 81 14.28 17.80 8.66
CA GLU A 81 15.10 16.68 9.12
C GLU A 81 15.78 15.93 7.96
N LEU A 82 15.35 16.21 6.73
CA LEU A 82 15.91 15.55 5.54
C LEU A 82 17.34 16.04 5.28
N PRO A 83 18.26 15.10 4.94
CA PRO A 83 19.63 15.45 4.63
C PRO A 83 19.68 16.38 3.43
N ARG A 84 20.51 17.41 3.51
CA ARG A 84 20.78 18.33 2.41
C ARG A 84 21.96 17.88 1.55
N ASP A 85 22.60 16.77 1.90
CA ASP A 85 23.70 16.17 1.14
C ASP A 85 23.15 15.15 0.14
N TYR A 86 23.07 15.57 -1.10
CA TYR A 86 22.63 14.72 -2.20
C TYR A 86 23.83 13.98 -2.80
N SER A 87 24.00 12.71 -2.44
CA SER A 87 25.03 11.81 -2.98
C SER A 87 24.35 10.70 -3.77
N GLY A 88 24.18 10.92 -5.09
CA GLY A 88 23.56 9.92 -5.95
C GLY A 88 24.25 8.55 -5.86
N SER A 89 23.46 7.49 -5.87
CA SER A 89 23.95 6.11 -5.78
C SER A 89 23.32 5.22 -6.83
N ALA A 90 24.05 5.03 -7.94
CA ALA A 90 23.62 4.19 -9.05
C ALA A 90 23.40 2.72 -8.62
N ARG A 91 24.22 2.23 -7.65
CA ARG A 91 24.10 0.84 -7.15
C ARG A 91 22.75 0.56 -6.53
N TRP A 92 22.19 1.51 -5.74
CA TRP A 92 20.89 1.37 -5.11
C TRP A 92 19.72 1.65 -6.06
N ALA A 93 19.98 2.40 -7.12
CA ALA A 93 18.99 2.65 -8.18
C ALA A 93 18.80 1.44 -9.11
N ALA A 94 19.79 0.58 -9.24
CA ALA A 94 19.77 -0.55 -10.17
C ALA A 94 18.63 -1.53 -9.89
N LEU A 95 18.40 -1.89 -8.61
CA LEU A 95 17.33 -2.82 -8.24
C LEU A 95 15.93 -2.30 -8.65
N PRO A 96 15.51 -1.08 -8.28
CA PRO A 96 14.23 -0.55 -8.74
C PRO A 96 14.13 -0.41 -10.26
N ILE A 97 15.22 -0.07 -10.97
CA ILE A 97 15.22 -0.01 -12.45
C ILE A 97 14.89 -1.37 -13.03
N VAL A 98 15.55 -2.43 -12.56
CA VAL A 98 15.33 -3.80 -13.05
C VAL A 98 13.91 -4.27 -12.74
N CYS A 99 13.44 -4.07 -11.51
CA CYS A 99 12.08 -4.44 -11.13
C CYS A 99 11.01 -3.67 -11.93
N GLY A 100 11.19 -2.35 -12.05
CA GLY A 100 10.27 -1.50 -12.83
C GLY A 100 10.29 -1.83 -14.32
N GLY A 101 11.48 -2.07 -14.89
CA GLY A 101 11.62 -2.50 -16.28
C GLY A 101 10.98 -3.86 -16.55
N ALA A 102 11.17 -4.83 -15.65
CA ALA A 102 10.53 -6.14 -15.76
C ALA A 102 9.00 -6.05 -15.68
N ALA A 103 8.46 -5.23 -14.76
CA ALA A 103 7.02 -5.01 -14.65
C ALA A 103 6.45 -4.33 -15.91
N LEU A 104 7.15 -3.31 -16.43
CA LEU A 104 6.74 -2.62 -17.65
C LEU A 104 6.73 -3.56 -18.86
N THR A 105 7.79 -4.36 -19.04
CA THR A 105 7.86 -5.32 -20.13
C THR A 105 6.78 -6.39 -20.01
N ALA A 106 6.51 -6.89 -18.80
CA ALA A 106 5.43 -7.84 -18.56
C ALA A 106 4.06 -7.25 -18.93
N ALA A 107 3.78 -6.01 -18.52
CA ALA A 107 2.54 -5.34 -18.86
C ALA A 107 2.37 -5.12 -20.38
N VAL A 108 3.42 -4.67 -21.08
CA VAL A 108 3.40 -4.42 -22.53
C VAL A 108 3.25 -5.73 -23.32
N VAL A 109 4.00 -6.77 -22.96
CA VAL A 109 3.94 -8.07 -23.64
C VAL A 109 2.56 -8.71 -23.45
N ALA A 110 2.01 -8.65 -22.24
CA ALA A 110 0.70 -9.24 -21.97
C ALA A 110 -0.45 -8.46 -22.64
N SER A 111 -0.32 -7.14 -22.82
CA SER A 111 -1.33 -6.33 -23.53
C SER A 111 -1.23 -6.46 -25.05
N GLY A 112 -0.09 -6.93 -25.61
CA GLY A 112 0.14 -7.03 -27.06
C GLY A 112 -0.55 -8.21 -27.78
N GLY A 113 -1.38 -9.00 -27.09
CA GLY A 113 -2.20 -10.07 -27.69
C GLY A 113 -1.43 -11.33 -28.12
N GLN A 114 -0.10 -11.36 -27.93
CA GLN A 114 0.75 -12.53 -28.25
C GLN A 114 1.06 -13.39 -27.01
N SER A 115 0.48 -13.06 -25.86
CA SER A 115 0.78 -13.73 -24.61
C SER A 115 -0.25 -14.82 -24.30
N PHE A 116 0.22 -15.97 -23.81
CA PHE A 116 -0.64 -17.04 -23.27
C PHE A 116 -1.34 -16.64 -21.98
N VAL A 117 -1.02 -15.47 -21.41
CA VAL A 117 -1.60 -14.94 -20.16
C VAL A 117 -2.38 -13.68 -20.50
N THR A 118 -3.69 -13.76 -20.39
CA THR A 118 -4.57 -12.58 -20.41
C THR A 118 -4.56 -11.92 -19.03
N LEU A 119 -3.92 -10.76 -18.92
CA LEU A 119 -3.98 -9.95 -17.70
C LEU A 119 -5.37 -9.33 -17.53
N SER A 120 -5.86 -9.33 -16.31
CA SER A 120 -7.02 -8.52 -15.96
C SER A 120 -6.68 -7.02 -16.08
N HIS A 121 -7.70 -6.18 -16.22
CA HIS A 121 -7.50 -4.73 -16.25
C HIS A 121 -6.81 -4.23 -14.96
N ASN A 122 -7.17 -4.78 -13.81
CA ASN A 122 -6.58 -4.45 -12.52
C ASN A 122 -5.10 -4.85 -12.45
N ASP A 123 -4.75 -6.07 -12.89
CA ASP A 123 -3.36 -6.55 -12.88
C ASP A 123 -2.47 -5.74 -13.85
N TYR A 124 -3.01 -5.33 -15.00
CA TYR A 124 -2.31 -4.41 -15.90
C TYR A 124 -1.99 -3.07 -15.21
N LEU A 125 -2.99 -2.46 -14.55
CA LEU A 125 -2.80 -1.22 -13.82
C LEU A 125 -1.84 -1.39 -12.64
N ALA A 126 -1.86 -2.54 -11.96
CA ALA A 126 -0.94 -2.87 -10.89
C ALA A 126 0.52 -2.90 -11.38
N LEU A 127 0.79 -3.56 -12.51
CA LEU A 127 2.13 -3.60 -13.11
C LEU A 127 2.60 -2.23 -13.58
N MET A 128 1.74 -1.43 -14.20
CA MET A 128 2.07 -0.08 -14.65
C MET A 128 2.35 0.86 -13.48
N ALA A 129 1.52 0.85 -12.43
CA ALA A 129 1.72 1.65 -11.23
C ALA A 129 2.98 1.22 -10.47
N PHE A 130 3.24 -0.09 -10.37
CA PHE A 130 4.45 -0.62 -9.75
C PHE A 130 5.71 -0.19 -10.52
N SER A 131 5.69 -0.27 -11.84
CA SER A 131 6.77 0.22 -12.69
C SER A 131 7.05 1.71 -12.47
N TYR A 132 5.99 2.53 -12.44
CA TYR A 132 6.08 3.96 -12.16
C TYR A 132 6.74 4.24 -10.81
N VAL A 133 6.30 3.57 -9.74
CA VAL A 133 6.85 3.72 -8.39
C VAL A 133 8.31 3.30 -8.34
N CYS A 134 8.67 2.19 -8.97
CA CYS A 134 10.04 1.70 -9.06
C CYS A 134 10.96 2.72 -9.79
N PHE A 135 10.53 3.29 -10.92
CA PHE A 135 11.31 4.30 -11.60
C PHE A 135 11.43 5.58 -10.78
N LEU A 136 10.38 5.98 -10.08
CA LEU A 136 10.44 7.14 -9.17
C LEU A 136 11.43 6.92 -8.03
N TRP A 137 11.45 5.73 -7.42
CA TRP A 137 12.45 5.35 -6.41
C TRP A 137 13.86 5.34 -6.99
N SER A 138 14.03 4.82 -8.20
CA SER A 138 15.30 4.83 -8.89
C SER A 138 15.84 6.26 -9.08
N GLY A 139 15.00 7.17 -9.57
CA GLY A 139 15.33 8.59 -9.66
C GLY A 139 15.71 9.18 -8.31
N GLY A 140 14.97 8.83 -7.24
CA GLY A 140 15.32 9.20 -5.87
C GLY A 140 16.73 8.76 -5.47
N PHE A 141 17.10 7.51 -5.72
CA PHE A 141 18.46 7.02 -5.44
C PHE A 141 19.53 7.67 -6.34
N LEU A 142 19.22 7.94 -7.61
CA LEU A 142 20.17 8.55 -8.55
C LEU A 142 20.46 10.02 -8.23
N PHE A 143 19.42 10.79 -7.93
CA PHE A 143 19.57 12.23 -7.76
C PHE A 143 19.75 12.64 -6.29
N LEU A 144 18.94 12.07 -5.37
CA LEU A 144 18.93 12.44 -3.95
C LEU A 144 19.87 11.56 -3.12
N GLY A 145 20.01 10.29 -3.52
CA GLY A 145 20.94 9.34 -2.91
C GLY A 145 20.39 8.53 -1.73
N LYS A 146 21.19 7.53 -1.32
CA LYS A 146 20.81 6.56 -0.30
C LYS A 146 20.45 7.20 1.04
N HIS A 147 21.20 8.21 1.47
CA HIS A 147 21.00 8.81 2.79
C HIS A 147 19.66 9.54 2.87
N TRP A 148 19.33 10.31 1.84
CA TRP A 148 18.04 10.99 1.72
C TRP A 148 16.89 9.99 1.66
N MET A 149 16.99 9.00 0.77
CA MET A 149 15.98 7.95 0.62
C MET A 149 15.77 7.15 1.90
N GLY A 150 16.83 6.91 2.67
CA GLY A 150 16.76 6.23 3.97
C GLY A 150 16.04 7.05 5.05
N LYS A 151 16.27 8.37 5.08
CA LYS A 151 15.54 9.25 6.01
C LYS A 151 14.07 9.42 5.61
N ALA A 152 13.80 9.48 4.33
CA ALA A 152 12.44 9.53 3.77
C ALA A 152 11.83 8.13 3.52
N ALA A 153 12.37 7.06 4.12
CA ALA A 153 12.00 5.68 3.81
C ALA A 153 10.50 5.41 3.99
N PHE A 154 9.88 5.95 5.04
CA PHE A 154 8.45 5.76 5.25
C PHE A 154 7.59 6.49 4.20
N PRO A 155 7.72 7.82 3.96
CA PRO A 155 6.97 8.49 2.91
C PRO A 155 7.19 7.86 1.53
N VAL A 156 8.43 7.54 1.19
CA VAL A 156 8.79 6.93 -0.09
C VAL A 156 8.25 5.51 -0.21
N GLY A 157 8.34 4.71 0.86
CA GLY A 157 7.75 3.37 0.92
C GLY A 157 6.23 3.39 0.84
N PHE A 158 5.59 4.44 1.39
CA PHE A 158 4.14 4.59 1.35
C PHE A 158 3.59 4.74 -0.08
N LEU A 159 4.42 5.11 -1.04
CA LEU A 159 4.06 5.10 -2.47
C LEU A 159 3.67 3.72 -2.99
N VAL A 160 4.04 2.63 -2.31
CA VAL A 160 3.62 1.28 -2.72
C VAL A 160 2.09 1.14 -2.73
N PHE A 161 1.38 1.89 -1.89
CA PHE A 161 -0.08 1.91 -1.86
C PHE A 161 -0.73 2.65 -3.04
N LEU A 162 0.06 3.26 -3.92
CA LEU A 162 -0.40 3.72 -5.24
C LEU A 162 -0.66 2.55 -6.19
N VAL A 163 -0.03 1.40 -5.93
CA VAL A 163 -0.18 0.19 -6.72
C VAL A 163 -1.45 -0.54 -6.26
N PRO A 164 -2.45 -0.75 -7.15
CA PRO A 164 -3.60 -1.57 -6.79
C PRO A 164 -3.15 -2.99 -6.46
N LEU A 165 -3.86 -3.62 -5.52
CA LEU A 165 -3.61 -5.01 -5.19
C LEU A 165 -3.92 -5.88 -6.42
N PRO A 166 -2.99 -6.72 -6.89
CA PRO A 166 -3.27 -7.68 -7.95
C PRO A 166 -4.40 -8.64 -7.57
N ASP A 167 -5.20 -9.06 -8.56
CA ASP A 167 -6.38 -9.90 -8.32
C ASP A 167 -6.06 -11.18 -7.55
N GLY A 168 -4.92 -11.82 -7.86
CA GLY A 168 -4.47 -12.99 -7.11
C GLY A 168 -4.19 -12.72 -5.63
N ALA A 169 -3.65 -11.54 -5.30
CA ALA A 169 -3.41 -11.14 -3.90
C ALA A 169 -4.72 -10.81 -3.18
N VAL A 170 -5.68 -10.19 -3.89
CA VAL A 170 -7.03 -9.93 -3.37
C VAL A 170 -7.72 -11.24 -3.02
N HIS A 171 -7.80 -12.19 -3.95
CA HIS A 171 -8.44 -13.49 -3.71
C HIS A 171 -7.78 -14.28 -2.57
N TRP A 172 -6.44 -14.24 -2.48
CA TRP A 172 -5.73 -14.86 -1.39
C TRP A 172 -6.11 -14.24 -0.04
N ALA A 173 -6.10 -12.92 0.06
CA ALA A 173 -6.46 -12.21 1.29
C ALA A 173 -7.95 -12.42 1.66
N GLU A 174 -8.85 -12.38 0.66
CA GLU A 174 -10.28 -12.67 0.87
C GLU A 174 -10.50 -14.05 1.46
N ASN A 175 -9.87 -15.08 0.90
CA ASN A 175 -10.00 -16.45 1.40
C ASN A 175 -9.58 -16.57 2.88
N TRP A 176 -8.44 -15.94 3.26
CA TRP A 176 -8.01 -15.94 4.66
C TRP A 176 -8.96 -15.19 5.59
N LEU A 177 -9.46 -14.04 5.14
CA LEU A 177 -10.41 -13.25 5.92
C LEU A 177 -11.75 -13.97 6.08
N VAL A 178 -12.24 -14.63 5.04
CA VAL A 178 -13.48 -15.42 5.07
C VAL A 178 -13.34 -16.62 6.01
N LEU A 179 -12.23 -17.38 5.90
CA LEU A 179 -11.94 -18.51 6.80
C LEU A 179 -11.89 -18.04 8.26
N GLY A 180 -11.11 -17.01 8.56
CA GLY A 180 -11.03 -16.47 9.92
C GLY A 180 -12.37 -15.96 10.44
N SER A 181 -13.15 -15.27 9.58
CA SER A 181 -14.49 -14.80 9.96
C SER A 181 -15.46 -15.96 10.22
N ALA A 182 -15.37 -17.06 9.46
CA ALA A 182 -16.18 -18.24 9.67
C ALA A 182 -15.88 -18.91 11.03
N GLU A 183 -14.58 -19.02 11.40
CA GLU A 183 -14.19 -19.54 12.73
C GLU A 183 -14.77 -18.68 13.87
N VAL A 184 -14.60 -17.38 13.79
CA VAL A 184 -15.10 -16.43 14.79
C VAL A 184 -16.64 -16.44 14.84
N THR A 185 -17.30 -16.52 13.69
CA THR A 185 -18.78 -16.63 13.62
C THR A 185 -19.29 -17.90 14.29
N HIS A 186 -18.64 -19.03 14.06
CA HIS A 186 -18.97 -20.28 14.70
C HIS A 186 -18.82 -20.19 16.23
N LEU A 187 -17.72 -19.59 16.69
CA LEU A 187 -17.53 -19.33 18.13
C LEU A 187 -18.64 -18.45 18.71
N PHE A 188 -19.02 -17.40 18.02
CA PHE A 188 -20.06 -16.49 18.46
C PHE A 188 -21.45 -17.13 18.51
N PHE A 189 -21.81 -17.96 17.50
CA PHE A 189 -23.06 -18.76 17.56
C PHE A 189 -23.07 -19.74 18.73
N SER A 190 -21.93 -20.39 18.98
CA SER A 190 -21.80 -21.33 20.13
C SER A 190 -21.99 -20.60 21.46
N ILE A 191 -21.40 -19.39 21.61
CA ILE A 191 -21.56 -18.57 22.83
C ILE A 191 -23.02 -18.06 22.99
N SER A 192 -23.69 -17.73 21.88
CA SER A 192 -25.06 -17.23 21.90
C SER A 192 -26.11 -18.32 22.23
N GLY A 193 -25.68 -19.58 22.27
CA GLY A 193 -26.59 -20.72 22.49
C GLY A 193 -27.49 -21.05 21.30
N THR A 194 -27.25 -20.44 20.13
CA THR A 194 -28.01 -20.72 18.92
C THR A 194 -27.53 -22.04 18.31
N PRO A 195 -28.40 -23.03 18.08
CA PRO A 195 -28.02 -24.27 17.46
C PRO A 195 -27.56 -24.00 16.02
N VAL A 196 -26.33 -24.36 15.70
CA VAL A 196 -25.72 -24.15 14.41
C VAL A 196 -25.01 -25.41 13.94
N TYR A 197 -25.30 -25.84 12.72
CA TYR A 197 -24.50 -26.83 12.01
C TYR A 197 -23.67 -26.16 10.98
N ARG A 198 -22.36 -26.43 10.98
CA ARG A 198 -21.40 -25.81 10.06
C ARG A 198 -20.82 -26.85 9.10
N ASP A 199 -20.87 -26.55 7.83
CA ASP A 199 -20.16 -27.27 6.77
C ASP A 199 -19.28 -26.28 5.99
N GLY A 200 -17.98 -26.28 6.32
CA GLY A 200 -17.03 -25.34 5.74
C GLY A 200 -17.38 -23.87 6.02
N MET A 201 -17.85 -23.17 5.00
CA MET A 201 -18.27 -21.75 5.05
C MET A 201 -19.79 -21.59 5.09
N VAL A 202 -20.54 -22.70 5.16
CA VAL A 202 -21.98 -22.70 5.20
C VAL A 202 -22.43 -22.98 6.64
N PHE A 203 -23.28 -22.12 7.16
CA PHE A 203 -23.91 -22.22 8.48
C PHE A 203 -25.39 -22.51 8.31
N GLN A 204 -25.82 -23.65 8.82
CA GLN A 204 -27.23 -24.01 8.91
C GLN A 204 -27.72 -23.65 10.30
N ILE A 205 -28.58 -22.65 10.38
CA ILE A 205 -29.25 -22.20 11.61
C ILE A 205 -30.76 -22.38 11.45
N PRO A 206 -31.55 -22.42 12.53
CA PRO A 206 -32.98 -22.64 12.43
C PRO A 206 -33.64 -21.65 11.45
N GLY A 207 -34.25 -22.21 10.39
CA GLY A 207 -34.99 -21.45 9.40
C GLY A 207 -34.20 -20.87 8.24
N ILE A 208 -32.87 -20.93 8.26
CA ILE A 208 -32.05 -20.35 7.18
C ILE A 208 -30.68 -21.02 7.03
N VAL A 209 -30.16 -21.01 5.81
CA VAL A 209 -28.79 -21.41 5.47
C VAL A 209 -28.00 -20.14 5.10
N LEU A 210 -26.97 -19.81 5.87
CA LEU A 210 -26.10 -18.68 5.65
C LEU A 210 -24.78 -19.18 5.07
N GLN A 211 -24.40 -18.65 3.92
CA GLN A 211 -23.06 -18.83 3.34
C GLN A 211 -22.23 -17.59 3.56
N VAL A 212 -21.03 -17.75 4.11
CA VAL A 212 -20.06 -16.65 4.21
C VAL A 212 -19.42 -16.47 2.83
N ALA A 213 -20.02 -15.58 2.04
CA ALA A 213 -19.55 -15.29 0.70
C ALA A 213 -18.32 -14.39 0.71
N GLN A 214 -17.55 -14.37 -0.39
CA GLN A 214 -16.36 -13.53 -0.54
C GLN A 214 -16.69 -12.03 -0.45
N GLU A 215 -17.89 -11.62 -0.90
CA GLU A 215 -18.39 -10.25 -0.77
C GLU A 215 -18.53 -9.82 0.70
N CYS A 216 -18.67 -10.79 1.60
CA CYS A 216 -18.75 -10.59 3.05
C CYS A 216 -17.38 -10.71 3.74
N SER A 217 -16.26 -10.80 3.00
CA SER A 217 -14.91 -10.92 3.57
C SER A 217 -14.46 -9.72 4.40
N GLY A 218 -15.08 -8.55 4.16
CA GLY A 218 -14.67 -7.30 4.79
C GLY A 218 -13.31 -6.77 4.31
N ILE A 219 -12.73 -7.32 3.24
CA ILE A 219 -11.40 -6.96 2.75
C ILE A 219 -11.27 -5.45 2.49
N ARG A 220 -12.29 -4.81 1.92
CA ARG A 220 -12.27 -3.36 1.62
C ARG A 220 -12.00 -2.53 2.87
N SER A 221 -12.77 -2.77 3.92
CA SER A 221 -12.63 -2.04 5.18
C SER A 221 -11.33 -2.41 5.91
N SER A 222 -10.94 -3.68 5.89
CA SER A 222 -9.69 -4.15 6.48
C SER A 222 -8.47 -3.54 5.80
N TRP A 223 -8.50 -3.42 4.46
CA TRP A 223 -7.41 -2.81 3.70
C TRP A 223 -7.25 -1.31 3.98
N VAL A 224 -8.35 -0.55 3.96
CA VAL A 224 -8.33 0.88 4.31
C VAL A 224 -7.90 1.07 5.77
N LEU A 225 -8.39 0.24 6.70
CA LEU A 225 -8.00 0.31 8.10
C LEU A 225 -6.52 -0.03 8.30
N PHE A 226 -5.98 -0.98 7.53
CA PHE A 226 -4.55 -1.30 7.53
C PHE A 226 -3.70 -0.11 7.08
N ILE A 227 -4.02 0.52 5.94
CA ILE A 227 -3.30 1.69 5.42
C ILE A 227 -3.38 2.86 6.40
N THR A 228 -4.57 3.13 6.94
CA THR A 228 -4.76 4.23 7.90
C THR A 228 -4.07 3.96 9.23
N SER A 229 -4.07 2.72 9.72
CA SER A 229 -3.34 2.34 10.94
C SER A 229 -1.83 2.47 10.76
N LEU A 230 -1.31 2.10 9.60
CA LEU A 230 0.10 2.27 9.26
C LEU A 230 0.48 3.76 9.26
N LEU A 231 -0.33 4.60 8.62
CA LEU A 231 -0.13 6.05 8.62
C LEU A 231 -0.23 6.65 10.03
N ALA A 232 -1.28 6.29 10.78
CA ALA A 232 -1.49 6.77 12.15
C ALA A 232 -0.37 6.33 13.08
N SER A 233 0.08 5.07 12.97
CA SER A 233 1.21 4.54 13.75
C SER A 233 2.47 5.35 13.54
N TYR A 234 2.73 5.76 12.31
CA TYR A 234 3.89 6.56 11.97
C TYR A 234 3.79 8.00 12.51
N LEU A 235 2.63 8.62 12.41
CA LEU A 235 2.42 10.01 12.84
C LEU A 235 2.35 10.17 14.36
N PHE A 236 1.74 9.23 15.08
CA PHE A 236 1.42 9.40 16.50
C PHE A 236 2.27 8.56 17.44
N LEU A 237 2.87 7.45 16.98
CA LEU A 237 3.65 6.57 17.83
C LEU A 237 5.15 6.75 17.61
N ARG A 238 5.88 6.89 18.71
CA ARG A 238 7.35 7.04 18.68
C ARG A 238 8.08 5.70 18.69
N SER A 239 7.55 4.72 19.43
CA SER A 239 8.19 3.41 19.58
C SER A 239 7.89 2.50 18.39
N PRO A 240 8.89 1.85 17.78
CA PRO A 240 8.67 0.94 16.66
C PRO A 240 7.80 -0.26 17.05
N TRP A 241 7.91 -0.75 18.29
CA TRP A 241 7.11 -1.87 18.76
C TRP A 241 5.60 -1.53 18.84
N HIS A 242 5.27 -0.34 19.36
CA HIS A 242 3.87 0.09 19.38
C HIS A 242 3.30 0.30 17.96
N ARG A 243 4.13 0.73 17.01
CA ARG A 243 3.73 0.82 15.58
C ARG A 243 3.36 -0.55 15.02
N VAL A 244 4.22 -1.54 15.24
CA VAL A 244 3.98 -2.92 14.78
C VAL A 244 2.73 -3.49 15.48
N ALA A 245 2.61 -3.32 16.79
CA ALA A 245 1.46 -3.81 17.56
C ALA A 245 0.13 -3.21 17.06
N LEU A 246 0.09 -1.88 16.81
CA LEU A 246 -1.12 -1.23 16.30
C LEU A 246 -1.54 -1.81 14.94
N VAL A 247 -0.60 -1.96 14.01
CA VAL A 247 -0.88 -2.49 12.67
C VAL A 247 -1.26 -3.97 12.74
N ALA A 248 -0.59 -4.77 13.59
CA ALA A 248 -0.86 -6.19 13.73
C ALA A 248 -2.26 -6.48 14.32
N VAL A 249 -2.75 -5.64 15.23
CA VAL A 249 -4.08 -5.81 15.86
C VAL A 249 -5.22 -5.53 14.86
N VAL A 250 -4.98 -4.74 13.82
CA VAL A 250 -6.02 -4.39 12.83
C VAL A 250 -6.60 -5.62 12.11
N ILE A 251 -5.76 -6.60 11.77
CA ILE A 251 -6.21 -7.80 11.05
C ILE A 251 -7.16 -8.65 11.89
N PRO A 252 -6.80 -9.10 13.11
CA PRO A 252 -7.72 -9.85 13.95
C PRO A 252 -8.96 -9.04 14.34
N LEU A 253 -8.85 -7.73 14.53
CA LEU A 253 -9.99 -6.87 14.79
C LEU A 253 -10.97 -6.84 13.60
N GLY A 254 -10.45 -6.79 12.37
CA GLY A 254 -11.27 -6.89 11.16
C GLY A 254 -12.03 -8.23 11.06
N ILE A 255 -11.37 -9.33 11.40
CA ILE A 255 -11.97 -10.68 11.44
C ILE A 255 -13.07 -10.77 12.53
N LEU A 256 -12.77 -10.29 13.74
CA LEU A 256 -13.76 -10.27 14.85
C LEU A 256 -14.98 -9.43 14.49
N ARG A 257 -14.76 -8.24 13.95
CA ARG A 257 -15.83 -7.35 13.50
C ARG A 257 -16.71 -8.01 12.44
N ASN A 258 -16.11 -8.68 11.46
CA ASN A 258 -16.85 -9.36 10.41
C ASN A 258 -17.62 -10.56 10.94
N GLY A 259 -17.01 -11.38 11.80
CA GLY A 259 -17.69 -12.49 12.47
C GLY A 259 -18.88 -12.01 13.32
N PHE A 260 -18.73 -10.92 14.05
CA PHE A 260 -19.81 -10.30 14.81
C PHE A 260 -20.96 -9.82 13.90
N ARG A 261 -20.63 -9.22 12.77
CA ARG A 261 -21.63 -8.82 11.76
C ARG A 261 -22.44 -10.01 11.27
N ILE A 262 -21.78 -11.13 10.94
CA ILE A 262 -22.45 -12.34 10.47
C ILE A 262 -23.34 -12.92 11.57
N LEU A 263 -22.89 -12.95 12.84
CA LEU A 263 -23.69 -13.34 13.96
C LEU A 263 -24.99 -12.52 14.07
N VAL A 264 -24.86 -11.17 14.06
CA VAL A 264 -26.00 -10.26 14.19
C VAL A 264 -27.01 -10.48 13.07
N ILE A 265 -26.55 -10.61 11.82
CA ILE A 265 -27.42 -10.88 10.68
C ILE A 265 -28.10 -12.22 10.85
N GLY A 266 -27.37 -13.27 11.25
CA GLY A 266 -27.94 -14.61 11.51
C GLY A 266 -29.00 -14.61 12.61
N LEU A 267 -28.74 -13.93 13.74
CA LEU A 267 -29.74 -13.80 14.82
C LEU A 267 -30.97 -13.01 14.39
N LEU A 268 -30.81 -11.96 13.60
CA LEU A 268 -31.94 -11.23 13.02
C LEU A 268 -32.77 -12.12 12.09
N CYS A 269 -32.14 -12.97 11.28
CA CYS A 269 -32.84 -13.91 10.43
C CYS A 269 -33.62 -14.95 11.24
N VAL A 270 -33.10 -15.42 12.38
CA VAL A 270 -33.77 -16.41 13.25
C VAL A 270 -34.92 -15.79 14.01
N HIS A 271 -34.78 -14.56 14.54
CA HIS A 271 -35.78 -13.99 15.47
C HIS A 271 -36.76 -13.02 14.81
N VAL A 272 -36.40 -12.39 13.67
CA VAL A 272 -37.25 -11.42 12.97
C VAL A 272 -37.81 -12.01 11.68
N GLY A 273 -36.95 -12.69 10.90
CA GLY A 273 -37.36 -13.33 9.66
C GLY A 273 -36.22 -13.41 8.64
N PRO A 274 -36.28 -14.40 7.71
CA PRO A 274 -35.21 -14.64 6.72
C PRO A 274 -34.96 -13.45 5.76
N GLU A 275 -35.96 -12.55 5.61
CA GLU A 275 -35.87 -11.33 4.79
C GLU A 275 -34.80 -10.35 5.31
N MET A 276 -34.33 -10.52 6.57
CA MET A 276 -33.26 -9.70 7.15
C MET A 276 -31.92 -9.88 6.44
N ILE A 277 -31.72 -10.94 5.66
CA ILE A 277 -30.54 -11.12 4.81
C ILE A 277 -30.43 -10.03 3.72
N ASP A 278 -31.59 -9.53 3.22
CA ASP A 278 -31.65 -8.46 2.23
C ASP A 278 -31.85 -7.07 2.84
N SER A 279 -31.74 -6.98 4.17
CA SER A 279 -31.95 -5.73 4.90
C SER A 279 -30.86 -4.69 4.61
N MET A 280 -31.20 -3.41 4.87
CA MET A 280 -30.24 -2.31 4.84
C MET A 280 -29.04 -2.52 5.78
N ILE A 281 -29.23 -3.29 6.87
CA ILE A 281 -28.16 -3.65 7.80
C ILE A 281 -27.13 -4.55 7.12
N HIS A 282 -27.54 -5.45 6.25
CA HIS A 282 -26.62 -6.28 5.48
C HIS A 282 -25.92 -5.46 4.39
N HIS A 283 -26.65 -4.69 3.57
CA HIS A 283 -26.07 -3.98 2.42
C HIS A 283 -25.33 -2.70 2.79
N ARG A 284 -25.78 -1.95 3.80
CA ARG A 284 -25.23 -0.65 4.22
C ARG A 284 -24.76 -0.61 5.67
N GLY A 285 -24.74 -1.73 6.36
CA GLY A 285 -24.37 -1.85 7.78
C GLY A 285 -22.89 -1.58 8.10
N GLY A 286 -22.03 -1.34 7.11
CA GLY A 286 -20.61 -1.06 7.31
C GLY A 286 -20.30 -0.01 8.40
N PRO A 287 -21.02 1.11 8.49
CA PRO A 287 -20.83 2.11 9.54
C PRO A 287 -21.31 1.69 10.95
N PHE A 288 -22.16 0.67 11.05
CA PHE A 288 -22.73 0.20 12.33
C PHE A 288 -21.90 -0.91 12.98
N PHE A 289 -21.05 -1.56 12.23
CA PHE A 289 -20.12 -2.60 12.65
C PHE A 289 -18.67 -2.12 12.45
#